data_435dcdbe227449776131c65a905bbe9e
#
_entry.id   435dcdbe227449776131c65a905bbe9e
#
_cell.length_a   1.000
_cell.length_b   1.000
_cell.length_c   1.000
_cell.angle_alpha   90.00
_cell.angle_beta   90.00
_cell.angle_gamma   90.00
#
_symmetry.space_group_name_H-M   'P 1'
#
loop_
_entity.id
_entity.type
_entity.pdbx_description
1 polymer ?
#
loop_
_entity_poly.entity_id
_entity_poly.type
_entity_poly.pdbx_seq_one_letter_code
_entity_poly.pdbx_strand_id
1 'polypeptide(L)'
;MPLQIIAANITKMKVDAIVNAANNSLLGGGGVDGDIHKAAGPQLLEECRKLNGCKTGQAKITKGYNLPAKYIIHTVGPRWMGGIVGEKEALVSCYRESLKLAVEYNCESIAFPLISSGVYGYPKDKALEVAVKIAEEFLRTHDLAVYIVIFDRKAYRIAGSLYDAIETYLDESEIVEEVPRLYNVPPLKISKKLFNKAVAEKSCEYGNAERDLEKFVSYIDESFTEMLLRKIDEKGMTDAECYHLANVDRRLFYKIRKDKNYRPSKQTAIAFAIALKLPLDEAKELLTKAGFALSPSQVFDRIIEFFIINKKYDIYEINTALFAFDQPLLGA
;
A
#
# COMPACT_ATOMS: atom_id res chain seq x y z
N MET A 1 -0.56 12.02 1.89
CA MET A 1 -0.75 11.30 0.61
C MET A 1 0.07 10.00 0.67
N PRO A 2 -0.44 8.87 0.16
CA PRO A 2 0.20 7.57 0.35
C PRO A 2 1.43 7.35 -0.53
N LEU A 3 2.35 6.50 -0.05
CA LEU A 3 3.40 5.88 -0.85
C LEU A 3 2.83 4.62 -1.52
N GLN A 4 3.02 4.48 -2.83
CA GLN A 4 2.57 3.31 -3.58
C GLN A 4 3.72 2.69 -4.39
N ILE A 5 3.81 1.36 -4.39
CA ILE A 5 4.70 0.61 -5.27
C ILE A 5 3.84 0.05 -6.41
N ILE A 6 4.12 0.44 -7.64
CA ILE A 6 3.29 0.07 -8.79
C ILE A 6 4.11 -0.50 -9.95
N ALA A 7 3.52 -1.45 -10.68
CA ALA A 7 4.06 -1.91 -11.95
C ALA A 7 3.45 -1.07 -13.09
N ALA A 8 4.24 -0.14 -13.64
CA ALA A 8 3.77 0.76 -14.67
C ALA A 8 4.91 1.27 -15.58
N ASN A 9 4.53 1.93 -16.67
CA ASN A 9 5.47 2.71 -17.47
C ASN A 9 5.45 4.16 -17.00
N ILE A 10 6.54 4.63 -16.42
CA ILE A 10 6.69 5.96 -15.82
C ILE A 10 6.41 7.09 -16.82
N THR A 11 6.71 6.89 -18.12
CA THR A 11 6.49 7.91 -19.17
C THR A 11 5.01 8.13 -19.49
N LYS A 12 4.10 7.25 -19.00
CA LYS A 12 2.65 7.36 -19.21
C LYS A 12 1.89 7.79 -17.96
N MET A 13 2.58 8.03 -16.86
CA MET A 13 1.95 8.38 -15.59
C MET A 13 1.45 9.83 -15.62
N LYS A 14 0.22 10.01 -15.15
CA LYS A 14 -0.40 11.32 -14.95
C LYS A 14 -0.12 11.79 -13.52
N VAL A 15 1.06 12.33 -13.31
CA VAL A 15 1.55 12.89 -12.04
C VAL A 15 2.15 14.27 -12.29
N ASP A 16 2.38 15.07 -11.24
CA ASP A 16 3.00 16.39 -11.44
C ASP A 16 4.47 16.28 -11.83
N ALA A 17 5.23 15.38 -11.22
CA ALA A 17 6.61 15.14 -11.56
C ALA A 17 6.93 13.66 -11.74
N ILE A 18 7.75 13.33 -12.75
CA ILE A 18 8.44 12.04 -12.84
C ILE A 18 9.92 12.23 -12.60
N VAL A 19 10.56 11.23 -11.98
CA VAL A 19 12.01 11.23 -11.77
C VAL A 19 12.69 10.45 -12.89
N ASN A 20 13.73 11.05 -13.43
CA ASN A 20 14.63 10.42 -14.39
C ASN A 20 15.90 9.96 -13.70
N ALA A 21 16.22 8.67 -13.78
CA ALA A 21 17.49 8.10 -13.37
C ALA A 21 18.55 8.39 -14.47
N ALA A 22 19.04 9.61 -14.47
CA ALA A 22 19.92 10.15 -15.50
C ALA A 22 21.40 9.78 -15.25
N ASN A 23 22.22 10.04 -16.26
CA ASN A 23 23.67 10.07 -16.12
C ASN A 23 24.18 11.51 -15.82
N ASN A 24 25.46 11.66 -15.49
CA ASN A 24 26.03 12.95 -15.10
C ASN A 24 25.92 14.04 -16.17
N SER A 25 25.85 13.69 -17.45
CA SER A 25 25.73 14.68 -18.54
C SER A 25 24.31 15.23 -18.68
N LEU A 26 23.30 14.52 -18.26
CA LEU A 26 21.85 14.75 -18.47
C LEU A 26 21.44 14.76 -19.97
N LEU A 27 22.26 14.24 -20.86
CA LEU A 27 22.03 14.32 -22.31
C LEU A 27 21.37 13.06 -22.88
N GLY A 28 20.68 12.31 -22.03
CA GLY A 28 20.05 11.06 -22.40
C GLY A 28 21.02 9.88 -22.33
N GLY A 29 20.47 8.68 -22.41
CA GLY A 29 21.19 7.41 -22.32
C GLY A 29 20.33 6.24 -22.69
N GLY A 30 20.58 5.08 -22.05
CA GLY A 30 19.77 3.88 -22.19
C GLY A 30 18.75 3.69 -21.06
N GLY A 31 17.89 2.69 -21.18
CA GLY A 31 16.87 2.36 -20.18
C GLY A 31 15.86 3.48 -19.98
N VAL A 32 15.43 3.69 -18.75
CA VAL A 32 14.41 4.69 -18.40
C VAL A 32 14.77 6.11 -18.83
N ASP A 33 16.07 6.47 -18.79
CA ASP A 33 16.57 7.78 -19.24
C ASP A 33 16.30 7.99 -20.74
N GLY A 34 16.64 6.99 -21.58
CA GLY A 34 16.36 7.02 -23.00
C GLY A 34 14.87 7.06 -23.34
N ASP A 35 14.05 6.28 -22.61
CA ASP A 35 12.60 6.24 -22.79
C ASP A 35 11.94 7.58 -22.42
N ILE A 36 12.39 8.23 -21.36
CA ILE A 36 11.91 9.56 -20.94
C ILE A 36 12.30 10.61 -22.00
N HIS A 37 13.56 10.65 -22.44
CA HIS A 37 14.00 11.59 -23.48
C HIS A 37 13.23 11.41 -24.79
N LYS A 38 13.00 10.15 -25.21
CA LYS A 38 12.22 9.82 -26.41
C LYS A 38 10.76 10.28 -26.27
N ALA A 39 10.14 10.05 -25.13
CA ALA A 39 8.74 10.38 -24.89
C ALA A 39 8.51 11.89 -24.72
N ALA A 40 9.43 12.59 -24.05
CA ALA A 40 9.37 14.04 -23.86
C ALA A 40 9.63 14.84 -25.13
N GLY A 41 10.42 14.30 -26.07
CA GLY A 41 10.76 14.95 -27.32
C GLY A 41 12.06 15.79 -27.24
N PRO A 42 12.48 16.40 -28.39
CA PRO A 42 13.79 17.02 -28.52
C PRO A 42 14.01 18.26 -27.64
N GLN A 43 12.95 18.95 -27.25
CA GLN A 43 13.03 20.14 -26.40
C GLN A 43 13.60 19.82 -25.02
N LEU A 44 13.38 18.62 -24.49
CA LEU A 44 13.99 18.17 -23.25
C LEU A 44 15.51 18.20 -23.32
N LEU A 45 16.08 17.66 -24.40
CA LEU A 45 17.53 17.63 -24.60
C LEU A 45 18.12 19.04 -24.64
N GLU A 46 17.43 20.01 -25.28
CA GLU A 46 17.86 21.42 -25.35
C GLU A 46 17.87 22.08 -23.96
N GLU A 47 16.84 21.78 -23.12
CA GLU A 47 16.81 22.28 -21.75
C GLU A 47 17.91 21.64 -20.90
N CYS A 48 18.09 20.31 -20.99
CA CYS A 48 19.12 19.59 -20.28
C CYS A 48 20.55 20.10 -20.57
N ARG A 49 20.82 20.49 -21.82
CA ARG A 49 22.13 21.12 -22.17
C ARG A 49 22.43 22.37 -21.36
N LYS A 50 21.41 23.20 -21.07
CA LYS A 50 21.55 24.44 -20.29
C LYS A 50 21.81 24.15 -18.80
N LEU A 51 21.48 22.97 -18.32
CA LEU A 51 21.72 22.55 -16.93
C LEU A 51 23.19 22.23 -16.63
N ASN A 52 24.03 22.06 -17.67
CA ASN A 52 25.47 21.75 -17.53
C ASN A 52 25.76 20.53 -16.64
N GLY A 53 25.00 19.45 -16.86
CA GLY A 53 25.16 18.21 -16.12
C GLY A 53 24.62 18.22 -14.67
N CYS A 54 24.81 17.12 -13.96
CA CYS A 54 24.42 16.96 -12.57
C CYS A 54 25.38 15.98 -11.85
N LYS A 55 25.76 16.29 -10.61
CA LYS A 55 26.63 15.42 -9.82
C LYS A 55 25.86 14.25 -9.24
N THR A 56 26.53 13.12 -9.01
CA THR A 56 25.95 11.96 -8.30
C THR A 56 25.40 12.40 -6.95
N GLY A 57 24.20 11.95 -6.61
CA GLY A 57 23.48 12.31 -5.40
C GLY A 57 22.68 13.62 -5.48
N GLN A 58 22.81 14.40 -6.56
CA GLN A 58 22.05 15.64 -6.77
C GLN A 58 20.89 15.44 -7.74
N ALA A 59 19.98 16.42 -7.77
CA ALA A 59 18.86 16.46 -8.69
C ALA A 59 18.71 17.85 -9.34
N LYS A 60 18.15 17.90 -10.55
CA LYS A 60 17.78 19.11 -11.30
C LYS A 60 16.42 18.89 -11.96
N ILE A 61 15.67 19.96 -12.21
CA ILE A 61 14.31 19.89 -12.74
C ILE A 61 14.21 20.55 -14.11
N THR A 62 13.38 19.99 -14.98
CA THR A 62 12.98 20.53 -16.29
C THR A 62 11.46 20.40 -16.46
N LYS A 63 10.96 20.99 -17.54
CA LYS A 63 9.57 20.78 -17.96
C LYS A 63 9.37 19.37 -18.52
N GLY A 64 8.11 18.86 -18.45
CA GLY A 64 7.74 17.53 -18.95
C GLY A 64 7.53 17.43 -20.45
N TYR A 65 7.36 18.58 -21.14
CA TYR A 65 7.11 18.69 -22.59
C TYR A 65 5.95 17.80 -23.08
N ASN A 66 6.24 16.77 -23.90
CA ASN A 66 5.21 15.86 -24.46
C ASN A 66 4.77 14.79 -23.46
N LEU A 67 5.33 14.71 -22.27
CA LEU A 67 4.92 13.78 -21.22
C LEU A 67 3.62 14.24 -20.55
N PRO A 68 2.82 13.32 -19.99
CA PRO A 68 1.68 13.69 -19.16
C PRO A 68 2.05 14.43 -17.88
N ALA A 69 3.29 14.24 -17.38
CA ALA A 69 3.83 14.90 -16.20
C ALA A 69 4.23 16.35 -16.51
N LYS A 70 4.00 17.27 -15.58
CA LYS A 70 4.38 18.69 -15.73
C LYS A 70 5.89 18.88 -15.72
N TYR A 71 6.59 18.10 -14.90
CA TYR A 71 8.02 18.23 -14.66
C TYR A 71 8.74 16.89 -14.77
N ILE A 72 10.04 16.96 -15.10
CA ILE A 72 10.98 15.85 -14.99
C ILE A 72 12.07 16.27 -14.02
N ILE A 73 12.28 15.48 -12.97
CA ILE A 73 13.38 15.67 -12.03
C ILE A 73 14.48 14.69 -12.38
N HIS A 74 15.59 15.20 -12.88
CA HIS A 74 16.76 14.43 -13.27
C HIS A 74 17.67 14.24 -12.07
N THR A 75 17.87 13.01 -11.61
CA THR A 75 18.82 12.70 -10.54
C THR A 75 19.83 11.68 -11.02
N VAL A 76 21.05 11.76 -10.49
CA VAL A 76 22.15 10.89 -10.88
C VAL A 76 22.49 9.97 -9.73
N GLY A 77 22.06 8.72 -9.85
CA GLY A 77 22.35 7.71 -8.85
C GLY A 77 23.81 7.19 -8.92
N PRO A 78 24.27 6.52 -7.85
CA PRO A 78 25.60 5.92 -7.81
C PRO A 78 25.67 4.65 -8.67
N ARG A 79 26.87 4.32 -9.17
CA ARG A 79 27.17 2.98 -9.67
C ARG A 79 27.49 2.08 -8.49
N TRP A 80 26.98 0.85 -8.52
CA TRP A 80 27.26 -0.11 -7.48
C TRP A 80 28.69 -0.63 -7.53
N MET A 81 29.41 -0.49 -6.43
CA MET A 81 30.80 -0.92 -6.26
C MET A 81 30.94 -1.87 -5.04
N GLY A 82 29.84 -2.50 -4.62
CA GLY A 82 29.83 -3.41 -3.48
C GLY A 82 29.28 -2.84 -2.18
N GLY A 83 28.86 -1.55 -2.17
CA GLY A 83 28.28 -0.90 -0.99
C GLY A 83 29.32 -0.32 -0.02
N ILE A 84 30.55 -0.09 -0.47
CA ILE A 84 31.68 0.33 0.38
C ILE A 84 32.20 1.75 0.10
N VAL A 85 31.68 2.43 -0.94
CA VAL A 85 32.15 3.76 -1.36
C VAL A 85 31.08 4.85 -1.23
N GLY A 86 30.16 4.71 -0.27
CA GLY A 86 29.14 5.72 -0.01
C GLY A 86 27.95 5.69 -0.98
N GLU A 87 27.71 4.54 -1.65
CA GLU A 87 26.65 4.41 -2.63
C GLU A 87 25.26 4.54 -1.97
N LYS A 88 25.12 4.04 -0.75
CA LYS A 88 23.85 4.16 -0.01
C LYS A 88 23.53 5.63 0.27
N GLU A 89 24.48 6.37 0.76
CA GLU A 89 24.35 7.80 1.07
C GLU A 89 24.04 8.62 -0.21
N ALA A 90 24.72 8.31 -1.32
CA ALA A 90 24.46 8.94 -2.60
C ALA A 90 23.06 8.62 -3.13
N LEU A 91 22.59 7.37 -2.98
CA LEU A 91 21.23 6.98 -3.37
C LEU A 91 20.17 7.66 -2.49
N VAL A 92 20.37 7.71 -1.18
CA VAL A 92 19.53 8.46 -0.23
C VAL A 92 19.42 9.92 -0.65
N SER A 93 20.55 10.55 -1.02
CA SER A 93 20.58 11.93 -1.48
C SER A 93 19.75 12.13 -2.75
N CYS A 94 19.80 11.20 -3.72
CA CYS A 94 18.98 11.27 -4.94
C CYS A 94 17.47 11.38 -4.61
N TYR A 95 16.98 10.53 -3.74
CA TYR A 95 15.55 10.55 -3.33
C TYR A 95 15.22 11.85 -2.60
N ARG A 96 16.03 12.26 -1.60
CA ARG A 96 15.80 13.48 -0.82
C ARG A 96 15.80 14.73 -1.66
N GLU A 97 16.79 14.91 -2.52
CA GLU A 97 16.88 16.09 -3.39
C GLU A 97 15.73 16.13 -4.41
N SER A 98 15.32 14.98 -4.93
CA SER A 98 14.16 14.90 -5.82
C SER A 98 12.84 15.26 -5.11
N LEU A 99 12.63 14.77 -3.89
CA LEU A 99 11.45 15.08 -3.08
C LEU A 99 11.41 16.58 -2.70
N LYS A 100 12.56 17.17 -2.34
CA LYS A 100 12.64 18.60 -2.06
C LYS A 100 12.26 19.45 -3.27
N LEU A 101 12.77 19.12 -4.45
CA LEU A 101 12.41 19.81 -5.69
C LEU A 101 10.90 19.66 -5.99
N ALA A 102 10.30 18.50 -5.77
CA ALA A 102 8.88 18.33 -5.97
C ALA A 102 8.05 19.27 -5.07
N VAL A 103 8.42 19.42 -3.81
CA VAL A 103 7.75 20.36 -2.88
C VAL A 103 8.01 21.81 -3.29
N GLU A 104 9.24 22.19 -3.65
CA GLU A 104 9.61 23.53 -4.10
C GLU A 104 8.80 23.97 -5.32
N TYR A 105 8.50 23.03 -6.23
CA TYR A 105 7.67 23.27 -7.42
C TYR A 105 6.18 22.99 -7.22
N ASN A 106 5.73 22.90 -5.96
CA ASN A 106 4.33 22.68 -5.57
C ASN A 106 3.69 21.46 -6.25
N CYS A 107 4.44 20.38 -6.40
CA CYS A 107 3.89 19.11 -6.88
C CYS A 107 3.04 18.43 -5.79
N GLU A 108 1.88 17.93 -6.16
CA GLU A 108 1.03 17.08 -5.30
C GLU A 108 1.35 15.59 -5.50
N SER A 109 2.09 15.24 -6.56
CA SER A 109 2.42 13.85 -6.91
C SER A 109 3.77 13.73 -7.62
N ILE A 110 4.53 12.67 -7.26
CA ILE A 110 5.83 12.35 -7.85
C ILE A 110 5.96 10.84 -8.08
N ALA A 111 6.55 10.46 -9.22
CA ALA A 111 6.85 9.07 -9.52
C ALA A 111 8.35 8.85 -9.71
N PHE A 112 8.88 7.84 -9.02
CA PHE A 112 10.28 7.43 -9.08
C PHE A 112 10.44 6.11 -9.81
N PRO A 113 11.44 5.97 -10.69
CA PRO A 113 11.93 4.65 -11.06
C PRO A 113 12.79 4.12 -9.92
N LEU A 114 13.14 2.84 -9.96
CA LEU A 114 14.11 2.29 -9.01
C LEU A 114 15.52 2.75 -9.40
N ILE A 115 15.97 3.86 -8.80
CA ILE A 115 17.22 4.55 -9.16
C ILE A 115 18.41 3.61 -9.00
N SER A 116 19.36 3.65 -9.93
CA SER A 116 20.59 2.84 -9.99
C SER A 116 20.42 1.33 -10.18
N SER A 117 19.19 0.78 -10.14
CA SER A 117 18.96 -0.67 -10.18
C SER A 117 19.06 -1.32 -11.57
N GLY A 118 19.23 -0.51 -12.61
CA GLY A 118 19.46 -0.96 -13.99
C GLY A 118 20.96 -1.12 -14.31
N VAL A 119 21.43 -0.40 -15.31
CA VAL A 119 22.82 -0.47 -15.80
C VAL A 119 23.86 -0.13 -14.71
N TYR A 120 23.49 0.65 -13.71
CA TYR A 120 24.37 0.99 -12.59
C TYR A 120 24.52 -0.14 -11.56
N GLY A 121 23.75 -1.22 -11.67
CA GLY A 121 23.96 -2.49 -10.96
C GLY A 121 23.65 -2.48 -9.46
N TYR A 122 23.00 -1.44 -8.94
CA TYR A 122 22.60 -1.43 -7.54
C TYR A 122 21.59 -2.57 -7.27
N PRO A 123 21.77 -3.43 -6.23
CA PRO A 123 20.84 -4.52 -5.94
C PRO A 123 19.42 -3.98 -5.76
N LYS A 124 18.46 -4.59 -6.47
CA LYS A 124 17.08 -4.08 -6.56
C LYS A 124 16.36 -4.04 -5.21
N ASP A 125 16.56 -5.06 -4.40
CA ASP A 125 16.05 -5.17 -3.03
C ASP A 125 16.54 -4.02 -2.16
N LYS A 126 17.85 -3.79 -2.15
CA LYS A 126 18.46 -2.68 -1.40
C LYS A 126 18.07 -1.31 -1.94
N ALA A 127 17.91 -1.18 -3.26
CA ALA A 127 17.47 0.07 -3.86
C ALA A 127 16.03 0.40 -3.48
N LEU A 128 15.14 -0.60 -3.42
CA LEU A 128 13.76 -0.41 -2.99
C LEU A 128 13.68 -0.11 -1.49
N GLU A 129 14.46 -0.79 -0.66
CA GLU A 129 14.54 -0.49 0.78
C GLU A 129 14.89 0.99 1.02
N VAL A 130 15.90 1.51 0.31
CA VAL A 130 16.29 2.93 0.40
C VAL A 130 15.16 3.85 -0.09
N ALA A 131 14.55 3.53 -1.23
CA ALA A 131 13.48 4.33 -1.82
C ALA A 131 12.28 4.46 -0.87
N VAL A 132 11.81 3.32 -0.35
CA VAL A 132 10.67 3.24 0.58
C VAL A 132 10.97 4.00 1.86
N LYS A 133 12.12 3.73 2.49
CA LYS A 133 12.51 4.36 3.75
C LYS A 133 12.57 5.88 3.65
N ILE A 134 13.18 6.41 2.58
CA ILE A 134 13.33 7.87 2.43
C ILE A 134 11.99 8.53 2.07
N ALA A 135 11.17 7.88 1.25
CA ALA A 135 9.82 8.37 0.97
C ALA A 135 8.96 8.39 2.25
N GLU A 136 9.02 7.33 3.06
CA GLU A 136 8.33 7.27 4.36
C GLU A 136 8.76 8.38 5.32
N GLU A 137 10.10 8.54 5.52
CA GLU A 137 10.64 9.60 6.36
C GLU A 137 10.13 10.98 5.92
N PHE A 138 10.10 11.23 4.62
CA PHE A 138 9.65 12.50 4.04
C PHE A 138 8.15 12.73 4.22
N LEU A 139 7.33 11.70 4.01
CA LEU A 139 5.88 11.76 4.09
C LEU A 139 5.35 11.95 5.52
N ARG A 140 6.17 11.77 6.55
CA ARG A 140 5.79 12.09 7.95
C ARG A 140 5.51 13.58 8.15
N THR A 141 6.10 14.43 7.32
CA THR A 141 6.03 15.90 7.46
C THR A 141 5.48 16.61 6.21
N HIS A 142 5.29 15.89 5.11
CA HIS A 142 4.85 16.48 3.84
C HIS A 142 3.69 15.68 3.24
N ASP A 143 2.69 16.38 2.73
CA ASP A 143 1.56 15.80 2.00
C ASP A 143 1.90 15.72 0.50
N LEU A 144 2.44 14.59 0.04
CA LEU A 144 2.84 14.33 -1.34
C LEU A 144 2.47 12.89 -1.73
N ALA A 145 1.83 12.66 -2.86
CA ALA A 145 1.64 11.31 -3.39
C ALA A 145 2.94 10.81 -4.02
N VAL A 146 3.54 9.76 -3.46
CA VAL A 146 4.79 9.19 -3.96
C VAL A 146 4.53 7.82 -4.58
N TYR A 147 4.98 7.65 -5.83
CA TYR A 147 4.90 6.38 -6.55
C TYR A 147 6.30 5.84 -6.80
N ILE A 148 6.57 4.59 -6.40
CA ILE A 148 7.77 3.86 -6.82
C ILE A 148 7.35 2.92 -7.95
N VAL A 149 7.90 3.16 -9.13
CA VAL A 149 7.52 2.48 -10.37
C VAL A 149 8.52 1.36 -10.66
N ILE A 150 8.04 0.13 -10.69
CA ILE A 150 8.81 -1.05 -11.06
C ILE A 150 8.33 -1.54 -12.42
N PHE A 151 9.23 -1.59 -13.41
CA PHE A 151 8.88 -1.99 -14.77
C PHE A 151 8.65 -3.50 -14.89
N ASP A 152 9.45 -4.31 -14.18
CA ASP A 152 9.37 -5.78 -14.21
C ASP A 152 9.24 -6.35 -12.80
N ARG A 153 8.04 -6.83 -12.46
CA ARG A 153 7.74 -7.47 -11.16
C ARG A 153 8.58 -8.76 -10.94
N LYS A 154 8.80 -9.56 -12.01
CA LYS A 154 9.50 -10.85 -11.89
C LYS A 154 10.97 -10.68 -11.53
N ALA A 155 11.53 -9.51 -11.82
CA ALA A 155 12.92 -9.18 -11.46
C ALA A 155 13.07 -8.72 -10.00
N TYR A 156 11.96 -8.59 -9.25
CA TYR A 156 11.95 -8.19 -7.87
C TYR A 156 11.73 -9.42 -6.98
N ARG A 157 12.71 -9.72 -6.14
CA ARG A 157 12.58 -10.71 -5.06
C ARG A 157 12.74 -9.97 -3.74
N ILE A 158 11.83 -10.23 -2.80
CA ILE A 158 12.01 -9.80 -1.40
C ILE A 158 13.29 -10.44 -0.86
N ALA A 159 13.87 -9.85 0.19
CA ALA A 159 14.95 -10.48 0.93
C ALA A 159 14.57 -11.94 1.24
N GLY A 160 15.38 -12.90 0.78
CA GLY A 160 15.04 -14.32 0.70
C GLY A 160 14.40 -14.87 1.97
N SER A 161 14.92 -14.48 3.15
CA SER A 161 14.43 -14.99 4.44
C SER A 161 12.97 -14.61 4.76
N LEU A 162 12.50 -13.43 4.37
CA LEU A 162 11.10 -13.02 4.61
C LEU A 162 10.15 -13.70 3.61
N TYR A 163 10.57 -13.80 2.35
CA TYR A 163 9.80 -14.51 1.32
C TYR A 163 9.63 -15.98 1.71
N ASP A 164 10.73 -16.66 2.04
CA ASP A 164 10.75 -18.06 2.46
C ASP A 164 9.87 -18.29 3.71
N ALA A 165 9.91 -17.37 4.68
CA ALA A 165 9.08 -17.45 5.88
C ALA A 165 7.58 -17.29 5.57
N ILE A 166 7.21 -16.39 4.65
CA ILE A 166 5.81 -16.22 4.22
C ILE A 166 5.37 -17.43 3.39
N GLU A 167 6.21 -17.92 2.46
CA GLU A 167 5.91 -19.07 1.63
C GLU A 167 5.69 -20.31 2.51
N THR A 168 6.58 -20.57 3.48
CA THR A 168 6.42 -21.65 4.46
C THR A 168 5.12 -21.53 5.25
N TYR A 169 4.76 -20.31 5.70
CA TYR A 169 3.49 -20.06 6.42
C TYR A 169 2.26 -20.30 5.54
N LEU A 170 2.34 -19.99 4.26
CA LEU A 170 1.25 -20.25 3.31
C LEU A 170 1.11 -21.76 3.07
N ASP A 171 2.20 -22.48 2.87
CA ASP A 171 2.23 -23.93 2.63
C ASP A 171 1.77 -24.72 3.87
N GLU A 172 2.23 -24.38 5.06
CA GLU A 172 1.80 -25.02 6.32
C GLU A 172 0.29 -24.85 6.56
N SER A 173 -0.33 -23.80 6.02
CA SER A 173 -1.76 -23.58 6.15
C SER A 173 -2.62 -24.41 5.19
N GLU A 174 -2.04 -24.98 4.12
CA GLU A 174 -2.72 -25.95 3.27
C GLU A 174 -2.82 -27.33 3.94
N ILE A 175 -2.00 -27.59 4.96
CA ILE A 175 -2.00 -28.83 5.77
C ILE A 175 -2.90 -28.67 7.00
N VAL A 176 -3.94 -27.85 6.96
CA VAL A 176 -4.99 -27.98 7.96
C VAL A 176 -5.81 -29.21 7.61
N GLU A 177 -5.53 -30.29 8.38
CA GLU A 177 -6.23 -31.54 8.46
C GLU A 177 -7.67 -31.44 7.97
N GLU A 178 -8.07 -32.38 7.11
CA GLU A 178 -9.47 -32.73 6.92
C GLU A 178 -10.13 -32.87 8.30
N VAL A 179 -10.72 -31.79 8.78
CA VAL A 179 -11.72 -31.91 9.85
C VAL A 179 -12.76 -32.86 9.29
N PRO A 180 -12.97 -34.04 9.88
CA PRO A 180 -13.98 -34.99 9.37
C PRO A 180 -15.26 -34.19 9.24
N ARG A 181 -15.82 -34.10 8.03
CA ARG A 181 -17.16 -33.53 7.80
C ARG A 181 -18.16 -34.37 8.58
N LEU A 182 -18.36 -34.03 9.83
CA LEU A 182 -19.40 -34.55 10.73
C LEU A 182 -20.79 -34.05 10.33
N TYR A 183 -21.06 -34.03 9.01
CA TYR A 183 -22.39 -33.73 8.47
C TYR A 183 -22.88 -34.83 7.54
N ASN A 184 -22.85 -36.09 8.01
CA ASN A 184 -23.82 -37.08 7.56
C ASN A 184 -25.03 -37.06 8.51
N VAL A 185 -25.71 -35.92 8.60
CA VAL A 185 -27.08 -35.91 9.12
C VAL A 185 -27.98 -36.25 7.93
N PRO A 186 -28.61 -37.42 7.91
CA PRO A 186 -29.58 -37.72 6.86
C PRO A 186 -30.69 -36.66 6.91
N PRO A 187 -31.22 -36.23 5.75
CA PRO A 187 -32.26 -35.20 5.73
C PRO A 187 -33.46 -35.72 6.57
N LEU A 188 -33.77 -34.99 7.63
CA LEU A 188 -34.95 -35.21 8.44
C LEU A 188 -36.17 -35.14 7.51
N LYS A 189 -36.81 -36.28 7.24
CA LYS A 189 -38.11 -36.36 6.58
C LYS A 189 -39.16 -35.79 7.53
N ILE A 190 -39.24 -34.47 7.60
CA ILE A 190 -40.34 -33.81 8.32
C ILE A 190 -41.61 -34.06 7.53
N SER A 191 -42.56 -34.77 8.14
CA SER A 191 -43.84 -35.02 7.47
C SER A 191 -44.56 -33.69 7.28
N LYS A 192 -45.18 -33.48 6.09
CA LYS A 192 -45.94 -32.29 5.73
C LYS A 192 -46.95 -31.86 6.82
N LYS A 193 -47.44 -32.83 7.61
CA LYS A 193 -48.39 -32.64 8.71
C LYS A 193 -47.74 -31.96 9.95
N LEU A 194 -46.49 -32.29 10.27
CA LEU A 194 -45.71 -31.63 11.33
C LEU A 194 -45.25 -30.21 10.94
N PHE A 195 -44.91 -30.02 9.69
CA PHE A 195 -44.55 -28.69 9.15
C PHE A 195 -45.74 -27.72 9.20
N ASN A 196 -46.90 -28.16 8.73
CA ASN A 196 -48.12 -27.35 8.76
C ASN A 196 -48.62 -27.05 10.17
N LYS A 197 -48.42 -27.95 11.15
CA LYS A 197 -48.74 -27.72 12.57
C LYS A 197 -47.78 -26.69 13.20
N ALA A 198 -46.51 -26.77 12.90
CA ALA A 198 -45.51 -25.78 13.38
C ALA A 198 -45.70 -24.38 12.75
N VAL A 199 -46.18 -24.31 11.50
CA VAL A 199 -46.51 -23.05 10.84
C VAL A 199 -47.80 -22.44 11.40
N ALA A 200 -48.82 -23.25 11.74
CA ALA A 200 -50.07 -22.77 12.32
C ALA A 200 -49.91 -22.30 13.79
N GLU A 201 -49.04 -22.91 14.58
CA GLU A 201 -48.72 -22.47 15.94
C GLU A 201 -47.90 -21.18 15.97
N LYS A 202 -47.06 -20.90 14.93
CA LYS A 202 -46.29 -19.66 14.81
C LYS A 202 -47.07 -18.44 14.29
N SER A 203 -48.24 -18.66 13.68
CA SER A 203 -49.04 -17.52 13.15
C SER A 203 -49.73 -16.68 14.24
N CYS A 204 -49.75 -17.09 15.49
CA CYS A 204 -50.21 -16.29 16.63
C CYS A 204 -49.14 -15.40 17.28
N GLU A 205 -47.83 -15.58 16.95
CA GLU A 205 -46.74 -14.81 17.54
C GLU A 205 -46.26 -13.62 16.69
N TYR A 206 -46.80 -13.46 15.49
CA TYR A 206 -46.36 -12.39 14.56
C TYR A 206 -46.64 -10.95 15.01
N GLY A 207 -47.50 -10.77 16.01
CA GLY A 207 -47.76 -9.43 16.59
C GLY A 207 -46.62 -8.86 17.44
N ASN A 208 -45.70 -9.72 17.91
CA ASN A 208 -44.53 -9.29 18.68
C ASN A 208 -43.24 -9.21 17.83
N ALA A 209 -43.21 -9.90 16.68
CA ALA A 209 -42.00 -9.98 15.84
C ALA A 209 -41.59 -8.62 15.22
N GLU A 210 -42.52 -7.74 14.90
CA GLU A 210 -42.20 -6.40 14.42
C GLU A 210 -41.58 -5.51 15.52
N ARG A 211 -42.13 -5.58 16.75
CA ARG A 211 -41.56 -4.85 17.90
C ARG A 211 -40.24 -5.43 18.37
N ASP A 212 -40.04 -6.73 18.25
CA ASP A 212 -38.77 -7.38 18.55
C ASP A 212 -37.73 -7.08 17.47
N LEU A 213 -38.14 -6.99 16.20
CA LEU A 213 -37.29 -6.57 15.09
C LEU A 213 -36.83 -5.10 15.25
N GLU A 214 -37.76 -4.19 15.60
CA GLU A 214 -37.41 -2.79 15.85
C GLU A 214 -36.44 -2.64 17.03
N LYS A 215 -36.65 -3.40 18.12
CA LYS A 215 -35.70 -3.43 19.25
C LYS A 215 -34.38 -4.05 18.86
N PHE A 216 -34.36 -5.11 18.06
CA PHE A 216 -33.13 -5.75 17.59
C PHE A 216 -32.34 -4.85 16.66
N VAL A 217 -33.02 -4.15 15.75
CA VAL A 217 -32.40 -3.16 14.84
C VAL A 217 -31.95 -1.90 15.58
N SER A 218 -32.56 -1.55 16.72
CA SER A 218 -32.13 -0.42 17.56
C SER A 218 -30.84 -0.71 18.35
N TYR A 219 -30.45 -1.98 18.50
CA TYR A 219 -29.17 -2.40 19.08
C TYR A 219 -28.09 -2.40 18.00
N ILE A 220 -27.78 -1.20 17.47
CA ILE A 220 -26.63 -1.04 16.59
C ILE A 220 -25.40 -0.93 17.50
N ASP A 221 -24.51 -1.90 17.36
CA ASP A 221 -23.20 -1.89 18.00
C ASP A 221 -22.30 -0.77 17.46
N GLU A 222 -21.18 -0.49 18.14
CA GLU A 222 -20.16 0.48 17.74
C GLU A 222 -19.80 0.34 16.26
N SER A 223 -19.83 1.42 15.50
CA SER A 223 -19.45 1.43 14.08
C SER A 223 -17.93 1.33 13.89
N PHE A 224 -17.49 1.01 12.65
CA PHE A 224 -16.08 1.04 12.30
C PHE A 224 -15.40 2.37 12.66
N THR A 225 -16.05 3.49 12.33
CA THR A 225 -15.51 4.83 12.59
C THR A 225 -15.38 5.09 14.09
N GLU A 226 -16.39 4.74 14.89
CA GLU A 226 -16.37 4.93 16.34
C GLU A 226 -15.27 4.09 16.99
N MET A 227 -15.15 2.81 16.62
CA MET A 227 -14.07 1.95 17.11
C MET A 227 -12.69 2.47 16.70
N LEU A 228 -12.52 2.90 15.45
CA LEU A 228 -11.27 3.46 14.97
C LEU A 228 -10.83 4.66 15.80
N LEU A 229 -11.73 5.64 16.00
CA LEU A 229 -11.42 6.86 16.74
C LEU A 229 -11.12 6.55 18.22
N ARG A 230 -11.91 5.68 18.84
CA ARG A 230 -11.65 5.21 20.22
C ARG A 230 -10.28 4.55 20.34
N LYS A 231 -9.88 3.71 19.38
CA LYS A 231 -8.56 3.06 19.38
C LYS A 231 -7.42 4.05 19.17
N ILE A 232 -7.61 5.10 18.36
CA ILE A 232 -6.64 6.20 18.20
C ILE A 232 -6.43 6.91 19.55
N ASP A 233 -7.54 7.25 20.24
CA ASP A 233 -7.50 7.91 21.54
C ASP A 233 -6.86 7.01 22.62
N GLU A 234 -7.21 5.71 22.68
CA GLU A 234 -6.62 4.72 23.59
C GLU A 234 -5.09 4.59 23.42
N LYS A 235 -4.59 4.75 22.19
CA LYS A 235 -3.14 4.71 21.88
C LYS A 235 -2.44 6.06 22.11
N GLY A 236 -3.18 7.12 22.42
CA GLY A 236 -2.63 8.47 22.55
C GLY A 236 -2.04 9.01 21.25
N MET A 237 -2.54 8.54 20.12
CA MET A 237 -2.03 8.88 18.80
C MET A 237 -2.81 10.06 18.23
N THR A 238 -2.15 10.92 17.49
CA THR A 238 -2.83 11.98 16.73
C THR A 238 -3.43 11.42 15.44
N ASP A 239 -4.45 12.11 14.92
CA ASP A 239 -5.04 11.78 13.60
C ASP A 239 -3.97 11.69 12.50
N ALA A 240 -3.03 12.66 12.52
CA ALA A 240 -1.96 12.74 11.53
C ALA A 240 -1.03 11.52 11.59
N GLU A 241 -0.60 11.14 12.78
CA GLU A 241 0.20 9.93 12.98
C GLU A 241 -0.53 8.69 12.50
N CYS A 242 -1.83 8.58 12.80
CA CYS A 242 -2.63 7.42 12.42
C CYS A 242 -2.74 7.27 10.90
N TYR A 243 -3.14 8.33 10.16
CA TYR A 243 -3.31 8.19 8.71
C TYR A 243 -1.97 8.07 7.98
N HIS A 244 -0.89 8.66 8.50
CA HIS A 244 0.45 8.48 7.95
C HIS A 244 0.94 7.03 8.12
N LEU A 245 0.82 6.46 9.34
CA LEU A 245 1.19 5.06 9.59
C LEU A 245 0.31 4.07 8.82
N ALA A 246 -0.97 4.41 8.58
CA ALA A 246 -1.87 3.63 7.76
C ALA A 246 -1.60 3.78 6.26
N ASN A 247 -0.69 4.67 5.85
CA ASN A 247 -0.47 5.02 4.44
C ASN A 247 -1.78 5.42 3.73
N VAL A 248 -2.65 6.17 4.43
CA VAL A 248 -3.96 6.60 3.95
C VAL A 248 -3.95 8.11 3.67
N ASP A 249 -4.62 8.51 2.60
CA ASP A 249 -4.77 9.93 2.24
C ASP A 249 -5.51 10.70 3.34
N ARG A 250 -5.00 11.89 3.67
CA ARG A 250 -5.60 12.81 4.66
C ARG A 250 -7.08 13.09 4.36
N ARG A 251 -7.44 13.31 3.10
CA ARG A 251 -8.83 13.62 2.70
C ARG A 251 -9.74 12.42 2.97
N LEU A 252 -9.25 11.19 2.72
CA LEU A 252 -9.97 9.97 3.03
C LEU A 252 -10.17 9.81 4.54
N PHE A 253 -9.12 10.04 5.35
CA PHE A 253 -9.25 10.00 6.81
C PHE A 253 -10.29 10.98 7.35
N TYR A 254 -10.27 12.24 6.89
CA TYR A 254 -11.28 13.23 7.30
C TYR A 254 -12.70 12.85 6.87
N LYS A 255 -12.86 12.19 5.72
CA LYS A 255 -14.17 11.66 5.29
C LYS A 255 -14.65 10.58 6.25
N ILE A 256 -13.78 9.65 6.64
CA ILE A 256 -14.08 8.60 7.63
C ILE A 256 -14.49 9.23 8.96
N ARG A 257 -13.72 10.20 9.46
CA ARG A 257 -13.98 10.88 10.75
C ARG A 257 -15.31 11.61 10.81
N LYS A 258 -15.78 12.16 9.67
CA LYS A 258 -17.05 12.92 9.61
C LYS A 258 -18.29 12.03 9.51
N ASP A 259 -18.16 10.84 8.98
CA ASP A 259 -19.28 9.92 8.74
C ASP A 259 -19.18 8.71 9.66
N LYS A 260 -20.04 8.66 10.69
CA LYS A 260 -20.09 7.53 11.64
C LYS A 260 -20.40 6.19 10.96
N ASN A 261 -21.12 6.22 9.84
CA ASN A 261 -21.53 5.04 9.08
C ASN A 261 -20.63 4.80 7.86
N TYR A 262 -19.44 5.40 7.84
CA TYR A 262 -18.53 5.22 6.72
C TYR A 262 -18.12 3.76 6.56
N ARG A 263 -18.18 3.26 5.33
CA ARG A 263 -17.74 1.91 4.99
C ARG A 263 -16.42 1.98 4.22
N PRO A 264 -15.28 1.71 4.87
CA PRO A 264 -13.99 1.68 4.19
C PRO A 264 -13.86 0.49 3.25
N SER A 265 -12.85 0.49 2.39
CA SER A 265 -12.42 -0.72 1.71
C SER A 265 -11.76 -1.69 2.72
N LYS A 266 -11.67 -2.98 2.38
CA LYS A 266 -10.97 -3.96 3.21
C LYS A 266 -9.52 -3.56 3.45
N GLN A 267 -8.82 -3.10 2.40
CA GLN A 267 -7.45 -2.64 2.46
C GLN A 267 -7.29 -1.45 3.42
N THR A 268 -8.22 -0.49 3.37
CA THR A 268 -8.22 0.66 4.27
C THR A 268 -8.44 0.25 5.72
N ALA A 269 -9.38 -0.67 5.99
CA ALA A 269 -9.65 -1.17 7.34
C ALA A 269 -8.44 -1.91 7.93
N ILE A 270 -7.78 -2.76 7.12
CA ILE A 270 -6.55 -3.45 7.51
C ILE A 270 -5.41 -2.45 7.74
N ALA A 271 -5.26 -1.44 6.89
CA ALA A 271 -4.23 -0.43 7.03
C ALA A 271 -4.31 0.29 8.39
N PHE A 272 -5.52 0.61 8.85
CA PHE A 272 -5.71 1.17 10.20
C PHE A 272 -5.44 0.16 11.31
N ALA A 273 -5.81 -1.11 11.15
CA ALA A 273 -5.46 -2.15 12.13
C ALA A 273 -3.93 -2.29 12.30
N ILE A 274 -3.19 -2.19 11.20
CA ILE A 274 -1.71 -2.21 11.18
C ILE A 274 -1.15 -0.94 11.84
N ALA A 275 -1.63 0.26 11.46
CA ALA A 275 -1.18 1.53 12.01
C ALA A 275 -1.36 1.61 13.54
N LEU A 276 -2.47 1.10 14.04
CA LEU A 276 -2.79 1.03 15.47
C LEU A 276 -2.09 -0.14 16.18
N LYS A 277 -1.34 -0.97 15.46
CA LYS A 277 -0.66 -2.17 15.99
C LYS A 277 -1.60 -3.07 16.79
N LEU A 278 -2.78 -3.32 16.24
CA LEU A 278 -3.79 -4.15 16.88
C LEU A 278 -3.36 -5.63 16.90
N PRO A 279 -3.55 -6.34 18.02
CA PRO A 279 -3.43 -7.78 18.04
C PRO A 279 -4.50 -8.40 17.12
N LEU A 280 -4.32 -9.68 16.76
CA LEU A 280 -5.15 -10.35 15.75
C LEU A 280 -6.64 -10.29 16.07
N ASP A 281 -7.02 -10.48 17.34
CA ASP A 281 -8.43 -10.49 17.77
C ASP A 281 -9.07 -9.10 17.59
N GLU A 282 -8.39 -8.03 18.02
CA GLU A 282 -8.88 -6.66 17.84
C GLU A 282 -8.89 -6.23 16.37
N ALA A 283 -7.91 -6.71 15.58
CA ALA A 283 -7.88 -6.47 14.14
C ALA A 283 -9.08 -7.16 13.45
N LYS A 284 -9.41 -8.40 13.82
CA LYS A 284 -10.61 -9.12 13.34
C LYS A 284 -11.89 -8.40 13.75
N GLU A 285 -11.96 -7.88 14.97
CA GLU A 285 -13.10 -7.10 15.44
C GLU A 285 -13.29 -5.82 14.59
N LEU A 286 -12.23 -5.01 14.41
CA LEU A 286 -12.27 -3.80 13.60
C LEU A 286 -12.71 -4.09 12.15
N LEU A 287 -12.23 -5.20 11.56
CA LEU A 287 -12.64 -5.64 10.22
C LEU A 287 -14.12 -6.03 10.19
N THR A 288 -14.60 -6.72 11.22
CA THR A 288 -16.01 -7.11 11.32
C THR A 288 -16.94 -5.89 11.36
N LYS A 289 -16.56 -4.81 12.07
CA LYS A 289 -17.30 -3.53 12.07
C LYS A 289 -17.32 -2.86 10.68
N ALA A 290 -16.31 -3.11 9.85
CA ALA A 290 -16.28 -2.67 8.44
C ALA A 290 -17.04 -3.62 7.49
N GLY A 291 -17.52 -4.78 7.99
CA GLY A 291 -18.20 -5.80 7.19
C GLY A 291 -17.24 -6.75 6.47
N PHE A 292 -16.02 -6.92 6.97
CA PHE A 292 -15.00 -7.80 6.40
C PHE A 292 -14.49 -8.82 7.42
N ALA A 293 -13.83 -9.87 6.91
CA ALA A 293 -13.10 -10.85 7.69
C ALA A 293 -11.78 -11.22 6.99
N LEU A 294 -10.81 -11.73 7.76
CA LEU A 294 -9.64 -12.40 7.21
C LEU A 294 -10.02 -13.84 6.88
N SER A 295 -9.84 -14.22 5.62
CA SER A 295 -10.17 -15.56 5.13
C SER A 295 -8.91 -16.41 5.01
N PRO A 296 -8.88 -17.62 5.56
CA PRO A 296 -7.73 -18.52 5.41
C PRO A 296 -7.54 -19.01 3.96
N SER A 297 -8.54 -18.86 3.10
CA SER A 297 -8.48 -19.26 1.68
C SER A 297 -7.96 -18.18 0.76
N GLN A 298 -7.59 -16.99 1.27
CA GLN A 298 -7.09 -15.87 0.48
C GLN A 298 -5.63 -15.58 0.83
N VAL A 299 -4.73 -15.65 -0.14
CA VAL A 299 -3.29 -15.38 0.03
C VAL A 299 -3.06 -13.99 0.63
N PHE A 300 -3.79 -12.98 0.18
CA PHE A 300 -3.75 -11.63 0.74
C PHE A 300 -4.00 -11.63 2.26
N ASP A 301 -5.08 -12.28 2.71
CA ASP A 301 -5.49 -12.32 4.12
C ASP A 301 -4.49 -13.09 4.98
N ARG A 302 -3.93 -14.17 4.43
CA ARG A 302 -2.91 -14.99 5.11
C ARG A 302 -1.61 -14.23 5.30
N ILE A 303 -1.18 -13.43 4.32
CA ILE A 303 -0.01 -12.55 4.45
C ILE A 303 -0.25 -11.53 5.58
N ILE A 304 -1.42 -10.88 5.60
CA ILE A 304 -1.76 -9.92 6.66
C ILE A 304 -1.75 -10.60 8.04
N GLU A 305 -2.37 -11.76 8.15
CA GLU A 305 -2.41 -12.53 9.40
C GLU A 305 -1.00 -12.91 9.87
N PHE A 306 -0.12 -13.36 8.96
CA PHE A 306 1.29 -13.64 9.24
C PHE A 306 2.00 -12.44 9.87
N PHE A 307 1.85 -11.24 9.31
CA PHE A 307 2.50 -10.04 9.82
C PHE A 307 1.97 -9.64 11.21
N ILE A 308 0.65 -9.72 11.44
CA ILE A 308 0.03 -9.41 12.73
C ILE A 308 0.49 -10.40 13.81
N ILE A 309 0.49 -11.70 13.53
CA ILE A 309 0.94 -12.76 14.47
C ILE A 309 2.41 -12.53 14.85
N ASN A 310 3.26 -12.19 13.89
CA ASN A 310 4.67 -11.91 14.12
C ASN A 310 4.95 -10.49 14.66
N LYS A 311 3.91 -9.71 15.00
CA LYS A 311 3.99 -8.34 15.53
C LYS A 311 4.80 -7.39 14.65
N LYS A 312 4.77 -7.59 13.35
CA LYS A 312 5.39 -6.75 12.33
C LYS A 312 4.35 -5.82 11.74
N TYR A 313 4.39 -4.55 12.11
CA TYR A 313 3.36 -3.55 11.76
C TYR A 313 3.88 -2.44 10.86
N ASP A 314 4.96 -2.69 10.13
CA ASP A 314 5.45 -1.77 9.11
C ASP A 314 4.64 -1.99 7.83
N ILE A 315 3.79 -1.02 7.48
CA ILE A 315 2.91 -1.10 6.31
C ILE A 315 3.69 -1.20 5.01
N TYR A 316 4.90 -0.68 4.97
CA TYR A 316 5.74 -0.72 3.77
C TYR A 316 6.42 -2.08 3.59
N GLU A 317 6.85 -2.73 4.71
CA GLU A 317 7.31 -4.12 4.68
C GLU A 317 6.18 -5.05 4.23
N ILE A 318 4.96 -4.83 4.74
CA ILE A 318 3.76 -5.58 4.35
C ILE A 318 3.45 -5.36 2.87
N ASN A 319 3.46 -4.12 2.38
CA ASN A 319 3.18 -3.81 0.98
C ASN A 319 4.25 -4.39 0.04
N THR A 320 5.50 -4.42 0.49
CA THR A 320 6.59 -5.07 -0.25
C THR A 320 6.32 -6.57 -0.40
N ALA A 321 5.87 -7.23 0.68
CA ALA A 321 5.47 -8.63 0.64
C ALA A 321 4.25 -8.85 -0.26
N LEU A 322 3.18 -8.07 -0.07
CA LEU A 322 1.99 -8.15 -0.90
C LEU A 322 2.31 -7.97 -2.39
N PHE A 323 3.18 -7.03 -2.72
CA PHE A 323 3.63 -6.81 -4.10
C PHE A 323 4.34 -8.04 -4.68
N ALA A 324 5.20 -8.70 -3.89
CA ALA A 324 5.94 -9.87 -4.35
C ALA A 324 5.04 -11.09 -4.58
N PHE A 325 3.97 -11.23 -3.80
CA PHE A 325 2.96 -12.28 -3.98
C PHE A 325 1.81 -11.87 -4.91
N ASP A 326 1.98 -10.80 -5.68
CA ASP A 326 0.98 -10.28 -6.65
C ASP A 326 -0.38 -9.97 -6.01
N GLN A 327 -0.37 -9.48 -4.77
CA GLN A 327 -1.56 -9.12 -4.00
C GLN A 327 -1.81 -7.60 -4.04
N PRO A 328 -3.07 -7.15 -3.82
CA PRO A 328 -3.40 -5.73 -3.65
C PRO A 328 -2.63 -5.13 -2.47
N LEU A 329 -2.20 -3.87 -2.61
CA LEU A 329 -1.49 -3.16 -1.54
C LEU A 329 -2.43 -2.54 -0.53
N LEU A 330 -1.92 -2.27 0.68
CA LEU A 330 -2.62 -1.54 1.73
C LEU A 330 -2.39 -0.03 1.58
N GLY A 331 -3.38 0.73 1.99
CA GLY A 331 -3.36 2.19 1.95
C GLY A 331 -3.43 2.72 0.51
N ALA A 332 -4.38 3.54 0.18
CA ALA A 332 -4.46 4.25 -1.11
C ALA A 332 -5.48 5.38 -1.03
#